data_fc7d83e7b1e8ddda52a5ac34b093dd78
#
_entry.id   fc7d83e7b1e8ddda52a5ac34b093dd78
#
_cell.length_a   1.000
_cell.length_b   1.000
_cell.length_c   1.000
_cell.angle_alpha   90.00
_cell.angle_beta   90.00
_cell.angle_gamma   90.00
#
_symmetry.space_group_name_H-M   'P 1'
#
loop_
_entity.id
_entity.type
_entity.pdbx_description
1 polymer ?
#
loop_
_entity_poly.entity_id
_entity_poly.type
_entity_poly.pdbx_seq_one_letter_code
_entity_poly.pdbx_strand_id
1 'polypeptide(L)'
;MNKPGMITMLLMTSLSIASANGIDSLLAGYRDDGAAGFSAVRGKLLWTTARIIDGEQRACSSCHTADPVAPGKHVKTGKPIEPMAASANPERFTDMAKTEKWFRRNCKWTLGRECTPQEKGDLLTWLSGQQE
;
A
#
# COMPACT_ATOMS: atom_id res chain seq x y z
N MET A 1 -18.69 -37.37 -45.38
CA MET A 1 -18.82 -37.35 -43.91
C MET A 1 -17.93 -36.26 -43.39
N ASN A 2 -18.47 -35.09 -43.15
CA ASN A 2 -17.72 -33.96 -42.61
C ASN A 2 -17.86 -33.96 -41.08
N LYS A 3 -16.76 -34.07 -40.37
CA LYS A 3 -16.70 -33.87 -38.92
C LYS A 3 -16.60 -32.36 -38.64
N PRO A 4 -17.45 -31.77 -37.79
CA PRO A 4 -17.27 -30.39 -37.37
C PRO A 4 -16.13 -30.34 -36.32
N GLY A 5 -15.09 -29.56 -36.61
CA GLY A 5 -14.03 -29.25 -35.66
C GLY A 5 -14.57 -28.37 -34.54
N MET A 6 -14.41 -28.86 -33.33
CA MET A 6 -14.76 -28.13 -32.10
C MET A 6 -13.68 -27.10 -31.83
N ILE A 7 -13.96 -25.84 -32.11
CA ILE A 7 -13.07 -24.72 -31.75
C ILE A 7 -13.24 -24.46 -30.27
N THR A 8 -12.26 -24.89 -29.47
CA THR A 8 -12.20 -24.56 -28.04
C THR A 8 -11.71 -23.12 -27.90
N MET A 9 -12.64 -22.22 -27.60
CA MET A 9 -12.36 -20.82 -27.36
C MET A 9 -11.76 -20.70 -25.94
N LEU A 10 -10.44 -20.51 -25.89
CA LEU A 10 -9.70 -20.26 -24.65
C LEU A 10 -10.03 -18.82 -24.20
N LEU A 11 -10.88 -18.66 -23.17
CA LEU A 11 -11.06 -17.38 -22.50
C LEU A 11 -9.80 -17.08 -21.69
N MET A 12 -8.97 -16.18 -22.20
CA MET A 12 -7.89 -15.59 -21.42
C MET A 12 -8.49 -14.54 -20.48
N THR A 13 -8.60 -14.88 -19.21
CA THR A 13 -8.87 -13.91 -18.14
C THR A 13 -7.63 -13.04 -17.97
N SER A 14 -7.68 -11.80 -18.47
CA SER A 14 -6.65 -10.79 -18.19
C SER A 14 -6.77 -10.36 -16.73
N LEU A 15 -5.93 -10.93 -15.85
CA LEU A 15 -5.75 -10.44 -14.49
C LEU A 15 -5.17 -9.02 -14.56
N SER A 16 -5.74 -8.12 -13.77
CA SER A 16 -5.29 -6.72 -13.67
C SER A 16 -3.87 -6.62 -13.09
N ILE A 17 -2.89 -6.49 -13.97
CA ILE A 17 -1.45 -6.40 -13.63
C ILE A 17 -1.05 -4.97 -13.18
N ALA A 18 -1.94 -3.98 -13.32
CA ALA A 18 -1.61 -2.56 -13.13
C ALA A 18 -1.13 -2.21 -11.70
N SER A 19 -1.72 -2.79 -10.65
CA SER A 19 -1.32 -2.52 -9.25
C SER A 19 0.06 -3.07 -8.92
N ALA A 20 0.38 -4.29 -9.40
CA ALA A 20 1.67 -4.91 -9.20
C ALA A 20 2.81 -4.07 -9.81
N ASN A 21 2.62 -3.55 -11.02
CA ASN A 21 3.64 -2.74 -11.70
C ASN A 21 3.96 -1.43 -10.96
N GLY A 22 2.97 -0.78 -10.36
CA GLY A 22 3.18 0.45 -9.58
C GLY A 22 3.96 0.19 -8.30
N ILE A 23 3.60 -0.85 -7.55
CA ILE A 23 4.28 -1.25 -6.31
C ILE A 23 5.72 -1.69 -6.60
N ASP A 24 5.93 -2.55 -7.59
CA ASP A 24 7.26 -3.03 -7.96
C ASP A 24 8.19 -1.89 -8.37
N SER A 25 7.67 -0.89 -9.11
CA SER A 25 8.43 0.29 -9.50
C SER A 25 8.81 1.16 -8.30
N LEU A 26 7.89 1.36 -7.35
CA LEU A 26 8.17 2.09 -6.11
C LEU A 26 9.22 1.36 -5.26
N LEU A 27 9.08 0.04 -5.08
CA LEU A 27 10.05 -0.76 -4.33
C LEU A 27 11.43 -0.76 -4.98
N ALA A 28 11.51 -0.81 -6.31
CA ALA A 28 12.78 -0.68 -7.03
C ALA A 28 13.42 0.69 -6.76
N GLY A 29 12.67 1.79 -6.88
CA GLY A 29 13.15 3.12 -6.57
C GLY A 29 13.67 3.25 -5.13
N TYR A 30 13.00 2.67 -4.15
CA TYR A 30 13.49 2.71 -2.76
C TYR A 30 14.77 1.91 -2.54
N ARG A 31 14.99 0.82 -3.30
CA ARG A 31 16.30 0.11 -3.28
C ARG A 31 17.40 0.97 -3.87
N ASP A 32 17.12 1.66 -4.97
CA ASP A 32 18.07 2.60 -5.58
C ASP A 32 18.42 3.75 -4.64
N ASP A 33 17.46 4.17 -3.79
CA ASP A 33 17.65 5.17 -2.73
C ASP A 33 18.30 4.59 -1.45
N GLY A 34 18.80 3.36 -1.49
CA GLY A 34 19.60 2.74 -0.42
C GLY A 34 18.81 1.88 0.58
N ALA A 35 17.54 1.57 0.32
CA ALA A 35 16.81 0.61 1.15
C ALA A 35 17.37 -0.81 0.96
N ALA A 36 17.37 -1.57 2.06
CA ALA A 36 17.70 -3.00 2.07
C ALA A 36 16.46 -3.86 1.76
N GLY A 37 16.45 -5.15 2.12
CA GLY A 37 15.27 -6.01 1.98
C GLY A 37 14.06 -5.47 2.75
N PHE A 38 12.88 -5.54 2.16
CA PHE A 38 11.64 -5.07 2.76
C PHE A 38 10.98 -6.15 3.61
N SER A 39 10.21 -5.73 4.64
CA SER A 39 9.54 -6.63 5.57
C SER A 39 8.13 -6.17 5.87
N ALA A 40 7.16 -7.03 5.61
CA ALA A 40 5.77 -6.83 5.97
C ALA A 40 5.58 -6.69 7.49
N VAL A 41 6.38 -7.40 8.29
CA VAL A 41 6.35 -7.31 9.76
C VAL A 41 6.76 -5.92 10.24
N ARG A 42 7.86 -5.36 9.70
CA ARG A 42 8.27 -3.99 10.02
C ARG A 42 7.24 -2.97 9.54
N GLY A 43 6.66 -3.18 8.36
CA GLY A 43 5.59 -2.32 7.83
C GLY A 43 4.37 -2.29 8.75
N LYS A 44 3.90 -3.44 9.21
CA LYS A 44 2.80 -3.56 10.17
C LYS A 44 3.14 -2.88 11.50
N LEU A 45 4.34 -3.09 12.01
CA LEU A 45 4.78 -2.47 13.26
C LEU A 45 4.80 -0.94 13.15
N LEU A 46 5.34 -0.41 12.05
CA LEU A 46 5.35 1.02 11.79
C LEU A 46 3.93 1.60 11.71
N TRP A 47 3.01 0.88 11.07
CA TRP A 47 1.61 1.27 10.90
C TRP A 47 0.85 1.39 12.22
N THR A 48 1.05 0.46 13.13
CA THR A 48 0.30 0.35 14.39
C THR A 48 0.95 1.05 15.58
N THR A 49 2.26 1.34 15.50
CA THR A 49 2.96 1.98 16.61
C THR A 49 2.59 3.45 16.73
N ALA A 50 1.94 3.79 17.83
CA ALA A 50 1.62 5.17 18.15
C ALA A 50 2.84 5.94 18.68
N ARG A 51 2.93 7.21 18.32
CA ARG A 51 3.97 8.15 18.74
C ARG A 51 3.34 9.43 19.24
N ILE A 52 4.02 10.12 20.12
CA ILE A 52 3.60 11.45 20.58
C ILE A 52 4.24 12.48 19.64
N ILE A 53 3.42 13.17 18.87
CA ILE A 53 3.82 14.25 17.96
C ILE A 53 3.00 15.50 18.32
N ASP A 54 3.66 16.57 18.66
CA ASP A 54 3.03 17.83 19.12
C ASP A 54 2.03 17.62 20.28
N GLY A 55 2.36 16.69 21.19
CA GLY A 55 1.51 16.36 22.34
C GLY A 55 0.32 15.44 22.03
N GLU A 56 0.11 15.05 20.77
CA GLU A 56 -0.96 14.14 20.35
C GLU A 56 -0.41 12.75 20.03
N GLN A 57 -1.17 11.72 20.40
CA GLN A 57 -0.86 10.35 20.03
C GLN A 57 -1.29 10.10 18.58
N ARG A 58 -0.35 9.72 17.72
CA ARG A 58 -0.58 9.50 16.28
C ARG A 58 0.02 8.18 15.81
N ALA A 59 -0.73 7.47 14.97
CA ALA A 59 -0.31 6.28 14.23
C ALA A 59 -0.99 6.28 12.85
N CYS A 60 -0.47 5.54 11.87
CA CYS A 60 -1.18 5.35 10.61
C CYS A 60 -2.56 4.73 10.84
N SER A 61 -2.62 3.76 11.75
CA SER A 61 -3.85 3.10 12.19
C SER A 61 -4.86 4.02 12.87
N SER A 62 -4.49 5.22 13.31
CA SER A 62 -5.44 6.19 13.90
C SER A 62 -6.53 6.61 12.91
N CYS A 63 -6.20 6.72 11.63
CA CYS A 63 -7.16 7.04 10.56
C CYS A 63 -7.55 5.80 9.74
N HIS A 64 -6.61 4.89 9.51
CA HIS A 64 -6.76 3.77 8.57
C HIS A 64 -7.15 2.45 9.23
N THR A 65 -7.33 2.41 10.55
CA THR A 65 -7.49 1.21 11.39
C THR A 65 -6.23 0.31 11.42
N ALA A 66 -6.21 -0.66 12.33
CA ALA A 66 -5.14 -1.65 12.39
C ALA A 66 -5.23 -2.69 11.25
N ASP A 67 -6.44 -2.86 10.69
CA ASP A 67 -6.72 -3.75 9.57
C ASP A 67 -6.79 -2.94 8.26
N PRO A 68 -5.83 -3.08 7.35
CA PRO A 68 -5.77 -2.28 6.13
C PRO A 68 -6.83 -2.66 5.08
N VAL A 69 -7.52 -3.79 5.23
CA VAL A 69 -8.64 -4.18 4.35
C VAL A 69 -9.96 -3.53 4.77
N ALA A 70 -10.04 -2.99 5.99
CA ALA A 70 -11.19 -2.25 6.47
C ALA A 70 -11.13 -0.78 6.03
N PRO A 71 -12.29 -0.13 5.80
CA PRO A 71 -12.35 1.31 5.59
C PRO A 71 -11.94 2.06 6.85
N GLY A 72 -11.24 3.18 6.67
CA GLY A 72 -10.85 4.07 7.76
C GLY A 72 -11.73 5.30 7.88
N LYS A 73 -11.32 6.21 8.77
CA LYS A 73 -11.99 7.48 9.02
C LYS A 73 -10.99 8.53 9.46
N HIS A 74 -11.01 9.68 8.82
CA HIS A 74 -10.10 10.77 9.17
C HIS A 74 -10.41 11.31 10.57
N VAL A 75 -9.41 11.28 11.46
CA VAL A 75 -9.61 11.58 12.91
C VAL A 75 -10.15 12.98 13.18
N LYS A 76 -9.81 13.99 12.36
CA LYS A 76 -10.24 15.38 12.55
C LYS A 76 -11.55 15.73 11.82
N THR A 77 -11.74 15.21 10.61
CA THR A 77 -12.88 15.60 9.76
C THR A 77 -14.00 14.59 9.75
N GLY A 78 -13.76 13.36 10.22
CA GLY A 78 -14.71 12.26 10.16
C GLY A 78 -14.98 11.72 8.74
N LYS A 79 -14.29 12.22 7.71
CA LYS A 79 -14.46 11.74 6.34
C LYS A 79 -14.04 10.27 6.23
N PRO A 80 -14.82 9.43 5.53
CA PRO A 80 -14.45 8.04 5.29
C PRO A 80 -13.19 7.96 4.42
N ILE A 81 -12.38 6.95 4.66
CA ILE A 81 -11.18 6.65 3.89
C ILE A 81 -11.32 5.22 3.37
N GLU A 82 -11.17 5.07 2.06
CA GLU A 82 -11.19 3.76 1.42
C GLU A 82 -10.08 2.85 1.94
N PRO A 83 -10.25 1.52 1.92
CA PRO A 83 -9.25 0.56 2.36
C PRO A 83 -7.86 0.84 1.78
N MET A 84 -6.81 0.59 2.57
CA MET A 84 -5.43 0.83 2.18
C MET A 84 -4.77 -0.40 1.55
N ALA A 85 -5.26 -1.61 1.86
CA ALA A 85 -4.74 -2.83 1.26
C ALA A 85 -5.09 -2.92 -0.23
N ALA A 86 -4.12 -3.23 -1.07
CA ALA A 86 -4.32 -3.40 -2.51
C ALA A 86 -5.33 -4.52 -2.84
N SER A 87 -5.44 -5.54 -1.99
CA SER A 87 -6.43 -6.61 -2.12
C SER A 87 -7.88 -6.14 -1.97
N ALA A 88 -8.13 -5.11 -1.15
CA ALA A 88 -9.45 -4.53 -0.94
C ALA A 88 -9.73 -3.33 -1.84
N ASN A 89 -8.68 -2.66 -2.32
CA ASN A 89 -8.77 -1.52 -3.23
C ASN A 89 -7.67 -1.59 -4.29
N PRO A 90 -7.93 -2.21 -5.45
CA PRO A 90 -6.93 -2.41 -6.51
C PRO A 90 -6.35 -1.13 -7.10
N GLU A 91 -7.01 0.02 -6.91
CA GLU A 91 -6.50 1.32 -7.37
C GLU A 91 -5.37 1.88 -6.49
N ARG A 92 -5.14 1.28 -5.30
CA ARG A 92 -4.05 1.71 -4.42
C ARG A 92 -2.70 1.45 -5.08
N PHE A 93 -1.81 2.43 -4.96
CA PHE A 93 -0.42 2.37 -5.41
C PHE A 93 -0.21 2.24 -6.92
N THR A 94 -1.26 2.43 -7.73
CA THR A 94 -1.15 2.43 -9.20
C THR A 94 -0.51 3.71 -9.73
N ASP A 95 -0.71 4.83 -9.04
CA ASP A 95 -0.12 6.14 -9.34
C ASP A 95 1.04 6.41 -8.36
N MET A 96 2.27 6.31 -8.86
CA MET A 96 3.48 6.48 -8.06
C MET A 96 3.61 7.90 -7.49
N ALA A 97 3.35 8.92 -8.29
CA ALA A 97 3.45 10.32 -7.84
C ALA A 97 2.43 10.63 -6.75
N LYS A 98 1.22 10.12 -6.89
CA LYS A 98 0.17 10.22 -5.86
C LYS A 98 0.56 9.48 -4.58
N THR A 99 1.14 8.29 -4.70
CA THR A 99 1.61 7.49 -3.56
C THR A 99 2.70 8.23 -2.80
N GLU A 100 3.71 8.78 -3.48
CA GLU A 100 4.78 9.57 -2.88
C GLU A 100 4.25 10.83 -2.19
N LYS A 101 3.32 11.53 -2.82
CA LYS A 101 2.66 12.70 -2.22
C LYS A 101 1.97 12.35 -0.89
N TRP A 102 1.25 11.23 -0.82
CA TRP A 102 0.57 10.79 0.39
C TRP A 102 1.55 10.31 1.46
N PHE A 103 2.62 9.60 1.11
CA PHE A 103 3.67 9.24 2.05
C PHE A 103 4.27 10.48 2.69
N ARG A 104 4.64 11.50 1.90
CA ARG A 104 5.21 12.74 2.43
C ARG A 104 4.29 13.40 3.46
N ARG A 105 3.00 13.51 3.17
CA ARG A 105 2.02 14.14 4.05
C ARG A 105 1.77 13.32 5.31
N ASN A 106 1.53 12.05 5.15
CA ASN A 106 1.12 11.16 6.24
C ASN A 106 2.30 10.84 7.18
N CYS A 107 3.51 10.65 6.65
CA CYS A 107 4.68 10.46 7.48
C CYS A 107 4.99 11.70 8.32
N LYS A 108 4.90 12.91 7.74
CA LYS A 108 5.07 14.16 8.52
C LYS A 108 4.05 14.25 9.66
N TRP A 109 2.80 13.89 9.42
CA TRP A 109 1.79 13.89 10.46
C TRP A 109 2.03 12.83 11.53
N THR A 110 2.39 11.61 11.12
CA THR A 110 2.50 10.44 12.01
C THR A 110 3.84 10.36 12.73
N LEU A 111 4.94 10.75 12.06
CA LEU A 111 6.31 10.60 12.56
C LEU A 111 6.98 11.93 12.90
N GLY A 112 6.38 13.07 12.54
CA GLY A 112 6.99 14.39 12.62
C GLY A 112 8.10 14.63 11.59
N ARG A 113 8.31 13.69 10.66
CA ARG A 113 9.34 13.71 9.60
C ARG A 113 8.88 12.95 8.38
N GLU A 114 9.65 13.01 7.31
CA GLU A 114 9.43 12.10 6.16
C GLU A 114 9.82 10.67 6.51
N CYS A 115 9.13 9.70 5.88
CA CYS A 115 9.54 8.30 5.94
C CYS A 115 10.81 8.08 5.14
N THR A 116 11.69 7.22 5.65
CA THR A 116 12.84 6.74 4.88
C THR A 116 12.41 5.83 3.74
N PRO A 117 13.25 5.63 2.70
CA PRO A 117 12.97 4.64 1.66
C PRO A 117 12.68 3.25 2.22
N GLN A 118 13.39 2.83 3.28
CA GLN A 118 13.15 1.56 3.97
C GLN A 118 11.75 1.47 4.57
N GLU A 119 11.32 2.51 5.29
CA GLU A 119 10.01 2.57 5.93
C GLU A 119 8.88 2.56 4.89
N LYS A 120 9.02 3.29 3.79
CA LYS A 120 8.05 3.28 2.69
C LYS A 120 7.94 1.89 2.06
N GLY A 121 9.06 1.24 1.80
CA GLY A 121 9.10 -0.09 1.22
C GLY A 121 8.51 -1.16 2.13
N ASP A 122 8.80 -1.11 3.43
CA ASP A 122 8.22 -2.01 4.43
C ASP A 122 6.69 -1.84 4.51
N LEU A 123 6.20 -0.60 4.50
CA LEU A 123 4.75 -0.30 4.47
C LEU A 123 4.09 -0.83 3.20
N LEU A 124 4.67 -0.58 2.02
CA LEU A 124 4.11 -1.07 0.76
C LEU A 124 4.08 -2.60 0.71
N THR A 125 5.14 -3.26 1.17
CA THR A 125 5.20 -4.72 1.24
C THR A 125 4.07 -5.28 2.08
N TRP A 126 3.80 -4.68 3.23
CA TRP A 126 2.67 -5.10 4.07
C TRP A 126 1.31 -4.78 3.44
N LEU A 127 1.10 -3.55 2.93
CA LEU A 127 -0.17 -3.10 2.36
C LEU A 127 -0.52 -3.78 1.02
N SER A 128 0.48 -4.26 0.29
CA SER A 128 0.26 -5.06 -0.93
C SER A 128 -0.10 -6.52 -0.65
N GLY A 129 0.00 -6.95 0.63
CA GLY A 129 -0.24 -8.34 1.01
C GLY A 129 0.86 -9.29 0.55
N GLN A 130 2.04 -8.76 0.21
CA GLN A 130 3.18 -9.61 -0.08
C GLN A 130 3.58 -10.33 1.20
N GLN A 131 3.47 -11.65 1.17
CA GLN A 131 3.98 -12.50 2.23
C GLN A 131 5.49 -12.63 2.04
N GLU A 132 6.22 -12.60 3.11
CA GLU A 132 7.65 -12.89 3.10
C GLU A 132 7.93 -14.34 2.69
#